data_07544f184d7612e2e5e6a137536fe437
#
_entry.id   07544f184d7612e2e5e6a137536fe437
#
_cell.length_a   1.000
_cell.length_b   1.000
_cell.length_c   1.000
_cell.angle_alpha   90.00
_cell.angle_beta   90.00
_cell.angle_gamma   90.00
#
_symmetry.space_group_name_H-M   'P 1'
#
loop_
_entity.id
_entity.type
_entity.pdbx_description
1 polymer ?
#
loop_
_entity_poly.entity_id
_entity_poly.type
_entity_poly.pdbx_seq_one_letter_code
_entity_poly.pdbx_strand_id
1 'polypeptide(L)'
;MPTRRAAAIEYAIRDVVVPALELEKMGHEIIKMNIGDPLAYPGLPTPSHMIEAFKQALERQDNGYGPSYGIPALREAIAADERSKGWACQAQGVYVTHGVTEALQILFAAFLNRGDSI
;
A
#
# COMPACT_ATOMS: atom_id res chain seq x y z
N MET A 1 1.55 -21.40 20.26
CA MET A 1 2.31 -20.25 20.80
C MET A 1 2.90 -19.47 19.63
N PRO A 2 2.92 -18.13 19.66
CA PRO A 2 3.58 -17.35 18.62
C PRO A 2 5.09 -17.62 18.60
N THR A 3 5.70 -17.45 17.44
CA THR A 3 7.16 -17.57 17.31
C THR A 3 7.84 -16.41 18.07
N ARG A 4 9.12 -16.59 18.47
CA ARG A 4 9.89 -15.51 19.11
C ARG A 4 9.91 -14.22 18.28
N ARG A 5 9.93 -14.34 16.95
CA ARG A 5 9.87 -13.21 16.02
C ARG A 5 8.54 -12.47 16.13
N ALA A 6 7.41 -13.20 16.14
CA ALA A 6 6.08 -12.59 16.27
C ALA A 6 5.88 -11.94 17.64
N ALA A 7 6.44 -12.52 18.70
CA ALA A 7 6.38 -11.96 20.04
C ALA A 7 7.25 -10.70 20.24
N ALA A 8 8.25 -10.50 19.38
CA ALA A 8 9.14 -9.33 19.42
C ALA A 8 8.68 -8.17 18.54
N ILE A 9 7.53 -8.29 17.86
CA ILE A 9 6.96 -7.21 17.05
C ILE A 9 6.24 -6.24 17.98
N GLU A 10 6.79 -5.04 18.12
CA GLU A 10 6.12 -3.89 18.71
C GLU A 10 5.51 -3.07 17.57
N TYR A 11 4.20 -2.86 17.62
CA TYR A 11 3.49 -2.06 16.63
C TYR A 11 2.86 -0.84 17.29
N ALA A 12 3.66 0.20 17.49
CA ALA A 12 3.32 1.41 18.24
C ALA A 12 1.98 2.06 17.80
N ILE A 13 1.61 1.97 16.52
CA ILE A 13 0.33 2.48 16.03
C ILE A 13 -0.85 1.75 16.67
N ARG A 14 -0.76 0.43 16.89
CA ARG A 14 -1.83 -0.35 17.55
C ARG A 14 -1.96 -0.02 19.02
N ASP A 15 -0.85 0.25 19.68
CA ASP A 15 -0.87 0.57 21.12
C ASP A 15 -1.61 1.88 21.39
N VAL A 16 -1.65 2.79 20.41
CA VAL A 16 -2.45 4.04 20.48
C VAL A 16 -3.90 3.80 20.04
N VAL A 17 -4.13 2.95 19.04
CA VAL A 17 -5.49 2.72 18.49
C VAL A 17 -6.40 2.03 19.49
N VAL A 18 -5.91 1.04 20.23
CA VAL A 18 -6.76 0.27 21.18
C VAL A 18 -7.33 1.16 22.26
N PRO A 19 -6.56 1.98 23.01
CA PRO A 19 -7.11 2.92 23.98
C PRO A 19 -8.05 3.96 23.34
N ALA A 20 -7.74 4.44 22.13
CA ALA A 20 -8.59 5.40 21.42
C ALA A 20 -9.99 4.81 21.14
N LEU A 21 -10.05 3.56 20.68
CA LEU A 21 -11.33 2.87 20.45
C LEU A 21 -12.15 2.67 21.73
N GLU A 22 -11.51 2.43 22.85
CA GLU A 22 -12.22 2.33 24.15
C GLU A 22 -12.82 3.67 24.56
N LEU A 23 -12.08 4.77 24.39
CA LEU A 23 -12.58 6.11 24.67
C LEU A 23 -13.74 6.49 23.72
N GLU A 24 -13.66 6.14 22.43
CA GLU A 24 -14.77 6.34 21.49
C GLU A 24 -16.05 5.60 21.94
N LYS A 25 -15.92 4.36 22.43
CA LYS A 25 -17.06 3.61 22.97
C LYS A 25 -17.68 4.28 24.21
N MET A 26 -16.90 5.02 24.97
CA MET A 26 -17.37 5.82 26.12
C MET A 26 -17.99 7.16 25.71
N GLY A 27 -18.04 7.46 24.39
CA GLY A 27 -18.63 8.69 23.85
C GLY A 27 -17.65 9.86 23.71
N HIS A 28 -16.35 9.64 23.87
CA HIS A 28 -15.36 10.69 23.61
C HIS A 28 -15.11 10.86 22.13
N GLU A 29 -15.01 12.09 21.66
CA GLU A 29 -14.57 12.41 20.31
C GLU A 29 -13.04 12.32 20.22
N ILE A 30 -12.53 11.43 19.34
CA ILE A 30 -11.10 11.20 19.18
C ILE A 30 -10.64 11.66 17.81
N ILE A 31 -9.69 12.58 17.78
CA ILE A 31 -9.02 13.02 16.54
C ILE A 31 -7.84 12.09 16.26
N LYS A 32 -7.98 11.23 15.24
CA LYS A 32 -6.98 10.22 14.86
C LYS A 32 -5.88 10.81 13.98
N MET A 33 -4.91 11.49 14.57
CA MET A 33 -3.78 12.09 13.84
C MET A 33 -2.68 11.08 13.48
N ASN A 34 -2.78 9.86 13.96
CA ASN A 34 -1.82 8.76 13.71
C ASN A 34 -2.14 7.93 12.47
N ILE A 35 -3.27 8.17 11.80
CA ILE A 35 -3.71 7.44 10.61
C ILE A 35 -3.81 8.42 9.45
N GLY A 36 -3.00 8.19 8.41
CA GLY A 36 -3.06 8.93 7.15
C GLY A 36 -4.04 8.27 6.19
N ASP A 37 -5.34 8.46 6.38
CA ASP A 37 -6.37 7.99 5.45
C ASP A 37 -6.88 9.16 4.60
N PRO A 38 -6.46 9.26 3.32
CA PRO A 38 -6.93 10.34 2.45
C PRO A 38 -8.44 10.30 2.18
N LEU A 39 -9.07 9.13 2.28
CA LEU A 39 -10.51 9.00 2.07
C LEU A 39 -11.35 9.49 3.26
N ALA A 40 -10.74 9.61 4.44
CA ALA A 40 -11.36 10.23 5.60
C ALA A 40 -11.51 11.75 5.43
N TYR A 41 -10.82 12.36 4.46
CA TYR A 41 -10.90 13.79 4.17
C TYR A 41 -12.06 14.08 3.20
N PRO A 42 -13.04 14.90 3.56
CA PRO A 42 -14.23 15.15 2.72
C PRO A 42 -13.91 15.71 1.32
N GLY A 43 -12.74 16.33 1.13
CA GLY A 43 -12.28 16.92 -0.11
C GLY A 43 -11.45 16.00 -1.02
N LEU A 44 -11.19 14.75 -0.63
CA LEU A 44 -10.34 13.83 -1.37
C LEU A 44 -11.06 12.49 -1.68
N PRO A 45 -12.21 12.50 -2.38
CA PRO A 45 -12.86 11.25 -2.77
C PRO A 45 -12.03 10.52 -3.81
N THR A 46 -12.24 9.20 -3.92
CA THR A 46 -11.67 8.43 -5.04
C THR A 46 -12.14 9.04 -6.36
N PRO A 47 -11.24 9.36 -7.30
CA PRO A 47 -11.61 9.96 -8.58
C PRO A 47 -12.61 9.10 -9.35
N SER A 48 -13.63 9.73 -9.92
CA SER A 48 -14.73 9.03 -10.61
C SER A 48 -14.25 8.15 -11.77
N HIS A 49 -13.23 8.59 -12.51
CA HIS A 49 -12.65 7.81 -13.62
C HIS A 49 -12.00 6.50 -13.13
N MET A 50 -11.41 6.49 -11.92
CA MET A 50 -10.85 5.25 -11.33
C MET A 50 -11.96 4.28 -10.92
N ILE A 51 -13.03 4.80 -10.31
CA ILE A 51 -14.19 3.99 -9.94
C ILE A 51 -14.80 3.35 -11.18
N GLU A 52 -15.00 4.14 -12.24
CA GLU A 52 -15.57 3.66 -13.48
C GLU A 52 -14.69 2.63 -14.19
N ALA A 53 -13.38 2.88 -14.27
CA ALA A 53 -12.43 1.91 -14.83
C ALA A 53 -12.44 0.58 -14.08
N PHE A 54 -12.55 0.63 -12.74
CA PHE A 54 -12.62 -0.57 -11.91
C PHE A 54 -13.92 -1.37 -12.16
N LYS A 55 -15.08 -0.69 -12.22
CA LYS A 55 -16.35 -1.31 -12.58
C LYS A 55 -16.29 -2.02 -13.93
N GLN A 56 -15.78 -1.32 -14.95
CA GLN A 56 -15.63 -1.88 -16.29
C GLN A 56 -14.70 -3.09 -16.33
N ALA A 57 -13.61 -3.08 -15.55
CA ALA A 57 -12.74 -4.24 -15.45
C ALA A 57 -13.46 -5.47 -14.87
N LEU A 58 -14.26 -5.27 -13.82
CA LEU A 58 -15.09 -6.33 -13.25
C LEU A 58 -16.15 -6.86 -14.23
N GLU A 59 -16.83 -5.98 -14.96
CA GLU A 59 -17.83 -6.36 -15.96
C GLU A 59 -17.22 -7.18 -17.11
N ARG A 60 -15.97 -6.87 -17.49
CA ARG A 60 -15.21 -7.66 -18.49
C ARG A 60 -14.56 -8.91 -17.91
N GLN A 61 -14.71 -9.16 -16.61
CA GLN A 61 -14.04 -10.26 -15.90
C GLN A 61 -12.51 -10.20 -15.95
N ASP A 62 -11.95 -8.99 -16.04
CA ASP A 62 -10.50 -8.72 -16.01
C ASP A 62 -9.95 -8.77 -14.57
N ASN A 63 -10.39 -9.76 -13.78
CA ASN A 63 -10.04 -9.94 -12.37
C ASN A 63 -9.43 -11.32 -12.10
N GLY A 64 -8.92 -11.98 -13.14
CA GLY A 64 -8.22 -13.25 -13.04
C GLY A 64 -6.75 -13.10 -12.66
N TYR A 65 -6.01 -14.19 -12.77
CA TYR A 65 -4.56 -14.18 -12.56
C TYR A 65 -3.85 -13.33 -13.61
N GLY A 66 -2.99 -12.43 -13.14
CA GLY A 66 -2.12 -11.62 -13.98
C GLY A 66 -0.64 -12.07 -13.90
N PRO A 67 0.23 -11.45 -14.71
CA PRO A 67 1.67 -11.65 -14.61
C PRO A 67 2.21 -11.25 -13.23
N SER A 68 3.17 -12.02 -12.69
CA SER A 68 3.74 -11.82 -11.34
C SER A 68 4.36 -10.43 -11.13
N TYR A 69 4.82 -9.79 -12.20
CA TYR A 69 5.43 -8.45 -12.13
C TYR A 69 4.40 -7.31 -12.28
N GLY A 70 3.14 -7.64 -12.51
CA GLY A 70 2.07 -6.70 -12.83
C GLY A 70 1.71 -6.69 -14.32
N ILE A 71 0.54 -6.15 -14.60
CA ILE A 71 -0.03 -6.06 -15.94
C ILE A 71 0.87 -5.20 -16.83
N PRO A 72 1.26 -5.65 -18.06
CA PRO A 72 2.20 -4.91 -18.91
C PRO A 72 1.78 -3.46 -19.20
N ALA A 73 0.50 -3.22 -19.45
CA ALA A 73 -0.02 -1.88 -19.70
C ALA A 73 0.14 -0.95 -18.47
N LEU A 74 -0.06 -1.46 -17.26
CA LEU A 74 0.14 -0.71 -16.02
C LEU A 74 1.63 -0.39 -15.82
N ARG A 75 2.51 -1.37 -16.03
CA ARG A 75 3.96 -1.18 -15.91
C ARG A 75 4.49 -0.13 -16.89
N GLU A 76 4.00 -0.14 -18.14
CA GLU A 76 4.37 0.89 -19.12
C GLU A 76 3.82 2.26 -18.74
N ALA A 77 2.59 2.35 -18.24
CA ALA A 77 2.01 3.62 -17.78
C ALA A 77 2.83 4.21 -16.61
N ILE A 78 3.24 3.38 -15.64
CA ILE A 78 4.09 3.80 -14.53
C ILE A 78 5.46 4.26 -15.07
N ALA A 79 6.09 3.50 -15.96
CA ALA A 79 7.37 3.87 -16.52
C ALA A 79 7.31 5.18 -17.34
N ALA A 80 6.20 5.41 -18.05
CA ALA A 80 5.98 6.64 -18.79
C ALA A 80 5.81 7.85 -17.85
N ASP A 81 5.06 7.68 -16.76
CA ASP A 81 4.89 8.72 -15.74
C ASP A 81 6.22 9.08 -15.06
N GLU A 82 7.02 8.08 -14.69
CA GLU A 82 8.35 8.32 -14.11
C GLU A 82 9.30 9.01 -15.10
N ARG A 83 9.28 8.65 -16.38
CA ARG A 83 10.05 9.35 -17.41
C ARG A 83 9.62 10.81 -17.56
N SER A 84 8.33 11.10 -17.42
CA SER A 84 7.83 12.48 -17.48
C SER A 84 8.35 13.36 -16.33
N LYS A 85 8.71 12.75 -15.20
CA LYS A 85 9.33 13.38 -14.03
C LYS A 85 10.86 13.48 -14.14
N GLY A 86 11.46 12.98 -15.24
CA GLY A 86 12.90 13.01 -15.48
C GLY A 86 13.67 11.78 -15.01
N TRP A 87 13.00 10.71 -14.56
CA TRP A 87 13.66 9.48 -14.15
C TRP A 87 13.84 8.53 -15.33
N ALA A 88 15.02 7.92 -15.43
CA ALA A 88 15.28 6.85 -16.41
C ALA A 88 14.56 5.57 -15.96
N CYS A 89 13.34 5.37 -16.43
CA CYS A 89 12.52 4.21 -16.08
C CYS A 89 12.04 3.45 -17.32
N GLN A 90 12.16 2.13 -17.29
CA GLN A 90 11.64 1.22 -18.32
C GLN A 90 10.65 0.25 -17.67
N ALA A 91 9.63 -0.18 -18.43
CA ALA A 91 8.60 -1.09 -17.93
C ALA A 91 9.17 -2.40 -17.33
N GLN A 92 10.32 -2.86 -17.84
CA GLN A 92 11.02 -4.05 -17.34
C GLN A 92 11.51 -3.88 -15.89
N GLY A 93 11.81 -2.65 -15.47
CA GLY A 93 12.23 -2.32 -14.12
C GLY A 93 11.07 -2.04 -13.14
N VAL A 94 9.82 -2.10 -13.61
CA VAL A 94 8.65 -1.84 -12.77
C VAL A 94 8.07 -3.15 -12.24
N TYR A 95 7.90 -3.23 -10.93
CA TYR A 95 7.23 -4.34 -10.23
C TYR A 95 6.02 -3.79 -9.47
N VAL A 96 4.86 -4.35 -9.73
CA VAL A 96 3.61 -3.95 -9.06
C VAL A 96 3.38 -4.85 -7.86
N THR A 97 3.15 -4.25 -6.70
CA THR A 97 2.98 -4.94 -5.42
C THR A 97 1.67 -4.54 -4.73
N HIS A 98 1.24 -5.33 -3.75
CA HIS A 98 0.09 -5.00 -2.90
C HIS A 98 0.49 -3.97 -1.84
N GLY A 99 0.68 -2.72 -2.28
CA GLY A 99 1.10 -1.61 -1.45
C GLY A 99 2.61 -1.59 -1.16
N VAL A 100 3.03 -0.52 -0.50
CA VAL A 100 4.45 -0.25 -0.17
C VAL A 100 5.02 -1.30 0.78
N THR A 101 4.22 -1.88 1.66
CA THR A 101 4.68 -2.88 2.63
C THR A 101 5.25 -4.12 1.93
N GLU A 102 4.58 -4.65 0.93
CA GLU A 102 5.09 -5.79 0.15
C GLU A 102 6.35 -5.41 -0.64
N ALA A 103 6.36 -4.22 -1.25
CA ALA A 103 7.54 -3.72 -1.95
C ALA A 103 8.76 -3.69 -1.03
N LEU A 104 8.63 -3.14 0.19
CA LEU A 104 9.71 -3.09 1.17
C LEU A 104 10.14 -4.48 1.63
N GLN A 105 9.20 -5.40 1.86
CA GLN A 105 9.54 -6.78 2.24
C GLN A 105 10.36 -7.47 1.15
N ILE A 106 9.98 -7.32 -0.12
CA ILE A 106 10.71 -7.88 -1.26
C ILE A 106 12.09 -7.25 -1.36
N LEU A 107 12.20 -5.92 -1.28
CA LEU A 107 13.46 -5.20 -1.36
C LEU A 107 14.41 -5.62 -0.23
N PHE A 108 13.94 -5.65 1.01
CA PHE A 108 14.77 -6.03 2.15
C PHE A 108 15.23 -7.49 2.05
N ALA A 109 14.34 -8.39 1.64
CA ALA A 109 14.70 -9.79 1.45
C ALA A 109 15.72 -10.00 0.31
N ALA A 110 15.66 -9.17 -0.74
CA ALA A 110 16.53 -9.30 -1.91
C ALA A 110 17.91 -8.64 -1.73
N PHE A 111 17.99 -7.54 -0.99
CA PHE A 111 19.19 -6.69 -0.94
C PHE A 111 19.87 -6.62 0.42
N LEU A 112 19.20 -7.03 1.51
CA LEU A 112 19.77 -6.90 2.85
C LEU A 112 20.10 -8.26 3.47
N ASN A 113 21.28 -8.34 4.05
CA ASN A 113 21.70 -9.44 4.91
C ASN A 113 21.52 -9.06 6.38
N ARG A 114 21.61 -10.05 7.25
CA ARG A 114 21.59 -9.80 8.69
C ARG A 114 22.82 -8.97 9.10
N GLY A 115 22.58 -7.80 9.67
CA GLY A 115 23.60 -6.85 10.11
C GLY A 115 23.80 -5.65 9.18
N ASP A 116 23.14 -5.64 8.01
CA ASP A 116 23.14 -4.47 7.14
C ASP A 116 22.27 -3.34 7.75
N SER A 117 22.60 -2.10 7.43
CA SER A 117 21.87 -0.89 7.81
C SER A 117 21.16 -0.29 6.60
N ILE A 118 20.05 0.38 6.86
CA ILE A 118 19.27 1.13 5.88
C ILE A 118 19.29 2.60 6.28
#